data_f67aa512253e55ca8e205c8ae79337b1
#
_entry.id   f67aa512253e55ca8e205c8ae79337b1
#
_cell.length_a   1.000
_cell.length_b   1.000
_cell.length_c   1.000
_cell.angle_alpha   90.00
_cell.angle_beta   90.00
_cell.angle_gamma   90.00
#
_symmetry.space_group_name_H-M   'P 1'
#
loop_
_entity.id
_entity.type
_entity.pdbx_description
1 polymer ?
#
loop_
_entity_poly.entity_id
_entity_poly.type
_entity_poly.pdbx_seq_one_letter_code
_entity_poly.pdbx_strand_id
1 'polypeptide(L)' 'MALDTVGRTLKFTGRNRLEAKRKALHFWYTHQEMLHESMRDFVKCCTLSPDQKVITYRRHTAS' A
#
# COMPACT_ATOMS: atom_id res chain seq x y z
N MET A 1 3.41 20.87 -6.38
CA MET A 1 3.03 20.61 -5.86
C MET A 1 3.24 19.81 -5.13
N ALA A 2 3.31 19.82 -4.68
CA ALA A 2 3.58 19.30 -3.87
C ALA A 2 3.45 18.24 -3.58
N LEU A 3 3.61 17.79 -3.64
CA LEU A 3 3.54 16.92 -3.41
C LEU A 3 3.60 16.33 -2.52
N ASP A 4 3.38 16.20 -2.01
CA ASP A 4 3.31 15.76 -1.06
C ASP A 4 3.54 14.55 -0.86
N THR A 5 4.33 14.22 -0.40
CA THR A 5 4.67 13.00 -0.09
C THR A 5 4.09 12.60 1.15
N VAL A 6 3.77 13.44 1.97
CA VAL A 6 3.18 13.12 3.23
C VAL A 6 1.76 12.74 3.01
N GLY A 7 1.32 11.67 3.61
CA GLY A 7 -0.05 11.26 3.46
C GLY A 7 -0.37 10.73 2.10
N ARG A 8 0.65 10.38 1.34
CA ARG A 8 0.40 9.82 0.04
C ARG A 8 -0.37 8.52 0.17
N THR A 9 -1.39 8.36 -0.65
CA THR A 9 -2.21 7.18 -0.63
C THR A 9 -2.08 6.46 -1.97
N LEU A 10 -1.87 5.17 -1.91
CA LEU A 10 -1.77 4.36 -3.11
C LEU A 10 -2.88 3.34 -3.09
N LYS A 11 -3.41 3.02 -4.25
CA LYS A 11 -4.48 2.05 -4.35
C LYS A 11 -4.10 0.95 -5.31
N PHE A 12 -4.38 -0.27 -4.90
CA PHE A 12 -4.09 -1.44 -5.71
C PHE A 12 -5.40 -2.17 -5.96
N THR A 13 -5.84 -2.19 -7.21
CA THR A 13 -7.12 -2.81 -7.54
C THR A 13 -6.89 -4.15 -8.21
N GLY A 14 -7.83 -5.06 -8.01
CA GLY A 14 -7.78 -6.36 -8.63
C GLY A 14 -9.19 -6.88 -8.79
N ARG A 15 -9.32 -8.05 -9.40
CA ARG A 15 -10.62 -8.67 -9.57
C ARG A 15 -11.13 -9.23 -8.26
N ASN A 16 -10.23 -9.55 -7.36
CA ASN A 16 -10.60 -10.09 -6.08
C ASN A 16 -9.50 -9.73 -5.10
N ARG A 17 -9.69 -10.15 -3.86
CA ARG A 17 -8.75 -9.81 -2.82
C ARG A 17 -7.35 -10.32 -3.10
N LEU A 18 -7.25 -11.52 -3.59
CA LEU A 18 -5.94 -12.12 -3.85
C LEU A 18 -5.16 -11.32 -4.88
N GLU A 19 -5.82 -10.91 -5.94
CA GLU A 19 -5.14 -10.16 -6.98
C GLU A 19 -4.71 -8.79 -6.47
N ALA A 20 -5.58 -8.12 -5.73
CA ALA A 20 -5.23 -6.83 -5.16
C ALA A 20 -4.05 -6.97 -4.20
N LYS A 21 -4.06 -8.03 -3.40
CA LYS A 21 -2.98 -8.29 -2.46
C LYS A 21 -1.66 -8.54 -3.18
N ARG A 22 -1.72 -9.28 -4.26
CA ARG A 22 -0.50 -9.56 -5.04
C ARG A 22 0.11 -8.27 -5.57
N LYS A 23 -0.73 -7.39 -6.06
CA LYS A 23 -0.24 -6.13 -6.59
C LYS A 23 0.39 -5.29 -5.49
N ALA A 24 -0.24 -5.25 -4.33
CA ALA A 24 0.29 -4.48 -3.21
C ALA A 24 1.64 -5.04 -2.77
N LEU A 25 1.74 -6.36 -2.63
CA LEU A 25 2.98 -6.97 -2.19
C LEU A 25 4.08 -6.83 -3.23
N HIS A 26 3.71 -6.89 -4.50
CA HIS A 26 4.68 -6.69 -5.56
C HIS A 26 5.25 -5.27 -5.50
N PHE A 27 4.39 -4.31 -5.23
CA PHE A 27 4.84 -2.93 -5.09
C PHE A 27 5.80 -2.82 -3.91
N TRP A 28 5.46 -3.42 -2.78
CA TRP A 28 6.34 -3.37 -1.63
C TRP A 28 7.69 -4.00 -1.93
N TYR A 29 7.67 -5.16 -2.57
CA TYR A 29 8.90 -5.87 -2.87
C TYR A 29 9.80 -5.02 -3.78
N THR A 30 9.20 -4.39 -4.76
CA THR A 30 9.95 -3.59 -5.72
C THR A 30 10.51 -2.31 -5.08
N HIS A 31 9.81 -1.75 -4.12
CA HIS A 31 10.19 -0.47 -3.54
C HIS A 31 10.61 -0.57 -2.08
N GLN A 32 10.94 -1.76 -1.63
CA GLN A 32 11.21 -1.91 -0.20
C GLN A 32 12.38 -1.05 0.29
N GLU A 33 13.37 -0.84 -0.55
CA GLU A 33 14.49 0.00 -0.14
C GLU A 33 14.05 1.44 0.06
N MET A 34 13.19 1.89 -0.84
CA MET A 34 12.72 3.27 -0.75
C MET A 34 11.76 3.44 0.42
N LEU A 35 10.94 2.43 0.67
CA LEU A 35 9.96 2.52 1.72
C LEU A 35 10.56 2.35 3.10
N HIS A 36 11.64 1.61 3.22
CA HIS A 36 12.27 1.34 4.51
C HIS A 36 11.30 0.74 5.50
N GLU A 37 10.44 -0.15 5.04
CA GLU A 37 9.48 -0.82 5.89
C GLU A 37 9.52 -2.30 5.66
N SER A 38 9.25 -3.06 6.69
CA SER A 38 9.12 -4.50 6.53
C SER A 38 7.76 -4.80 5.90
N MET A 39 7.59 -6.01 5.41
CA MET A 39 6.32 -6.40 4.84
C MET A 39 5.20 -6.26 5.87
N ARG A 40 5.50 -6.60 7.12
CA ARG A 40 4.51 -6.49 8.17
C ARG A 40 4.04 -5.06 8.36
N ASP A 41 4.98 -4.13 8.38
CA ASP A 41 4.63 -2.73 8.54
C ASP A 41 3.85 -2.22 7.34
N PHE A 42 4.25 -2.65 6.16
CA PHE A 42 3.55 -2.25 4.96
C PHE A 42 2.10 -2.72 5.00
N VAL A 43 1.90 -3.97 5.40
CA VAL A 43 0.55 -4.53 5.45
C VAL A 43 -0.29 -3.81 6.50
N LYS A 44 0.32 -3.41 7.60
CA LYS A 44 -0.41 -2.68 8.62
C LYS A 44 -0.97 -1.37 8.11
N CYS A 45 -0.31 -0.79 7.11
CA CYS A 45 -0.77 0.46 6.55
C CYS A 45 -1.76 0.26 5.42
N CYS A 46 -2.07 -0.97 5.09
CA CYS A 46 -3.00 -1.28 4.02
C CYS A 46 -4.39 -1.50 4.58
N THR A 47 -5.38 -1.05 3.83
CA THR A 47 -6.77 -1.23 4.22
C THR A 47 -7.51 -1.85 3.05
N LEU A 48 -8.30 -2.87 3.32
CA LEU A 48 -9.06 -3.55 2.28
C LEU A 48 -10.44 -2.92 2.17
N SER A 49 -10.88 -2.68 0.94
CA SER A 49 -12.18 -2.08 0.72
C SER A 49 -13.29 -3.08 1.06
N PRO A 50 -14.52 -2.62 1.23
CA PRO A 50 -15.64 -3.53 1.55
C PRO A 50 -15.86 -4.59 0.50
N ASP A 51 -15.63 -4.29 -0.77
CA ASP A 51 -15.81 -5.29 -1.82
C ASP A 51 -14.57 -6.17 -1.98
N GLN A 52 -13.53 -5.89 -1.19
CA GLN A 52 -12.31 -6.68 -1.17
C GLN A 52 -11.56 -6.68 -2.51
N LYS A 53 -11.79 -5.67 -3.31
CA LYS A 53 -11.12 -5.58 -4.61
C LYS A 53 -10.08 -4.48 -4.66
N VAL A 54 -10.04 -3.62 -3.66
CA VAL A 54 -9.11 -2.50 -3.63
C VAL A 54 -8.39 -2.51 -2.30
N ILE A 55 -7.07 -2.44 -2.36
CA ILE A 55 -6.27 -2.29 -1.16
C ILE A 55 -5.68 -0.89 -1.21
N THR A 56 -5.89 -0.15 -0.14
CA THR A 56 -5.39 1.22 -0.03
C THR A 56 -4.22 1.23 0.94
N TYR A 57 -3.10 1.72 0.48
CA TYR A 57 -1.92 1.85 1.32
C TYR A 57 -1.75 3.32 1.66
N ARG A 58 -1.69 3.63 2.93
CA ARG A 58 -1.52 4.99 3.37
C ARG A 58 -0.34 5.03 4.31
N ARG A 59 0.70 5.66 3.86
CA ARG A 59 1.90 5.71 4.66
C ARG A 59 1.72 6.67 5.83
N HIS A 60 2.08 6.19 7.00
CA HIS A 60 2.08 7.00 8.17
C HIS A 60 3.42 7.61 8.29
N THR A 61 3.53 8.88 8.17
CA THR A 61 4.76 9.46 8.50
C THR A 61 4.65 9.80 9.87
N ALA A 62 5.17 9.23 10.60
CA ALA A 62 5.13 9.50 11.90
C ALA A 62 5.67 10.63 12.25
N SER A 63 5.69 11.20 12.52
CA SER A 63 6.23 12.25 12.90
C SER A 63 6.42 12.46 13.82
#